data_5de30a7548b364cc37ba1c55b906632b
#
_entry.id   5de30a7548b364cc37ba1c55b906632b
#
_cell.length_a   1.000
_cell.length_b   1.000
_cell.length_c   1.000
_cell.angle_alpha   90.00
_cell.angle_beta   90.00
_cell.angle_gamma   90.00
#
_symmetry.space_group_name_H-M   'P 1'
#
loop_
_entity.id
_entity.type
_entity.pdbx_description
1 polymer ?
#
loop_
_entity_poly.entity_id
_entity_poly.type
_entity_poly.pdbx_seq_one_letter_code
_entity_poly.pdbx_strand_id
1 'polypeptide(L)'
;MFVNFKTQFNMKKLLPILLFIIGLCTPLTAQWTSPGNGTTFTFADLVEVTDGVVTIGENGYVVNADLTISTGDVLEINNQTARVDFAEVLVTINGSMFCTNTSTRTRFYGLNETNHFSMRFENAIACNLKKMYFSDGAGIKVIESDVTFDDVKFVYFTRDYSTGVIDIFNCDPVIKNCYFMLNDGPAISSPANGQASPQILNCDFDTNVKDINSPQINLGPGSDDTIRIVGNEIYTIYAQWYVGGVSVADLMGIGSTKVLLKDNIIRDGRYGYNQQGMTISSVIEGNQFLDNFHEDNPMNGGSGISIYGTSTNNKAILRNNLITGNLWGITAIYQHDIDMGTEDDWGRNEIHDNSNGGVTYDLYNNSACDLMAVGNQWGTANAEEIESHIVHKNDDPSLGLVTFYPYIGSESLAESTIDHGQIDLSSATVFTITGQRVRPESLKPGLYIVVTPTGAKKILIP
;
A
#
# COMPACT_ATOMS: atom_id res chain seq x y z
N MET A 1 71.65 -30.64 -46.15
CA MET A 1 71.77 -29.25 -45.71
C MET A 1 70.98 -29.14 -44.42
N PHE A 2 71.67 -29.32 -43.25
CA PHE A 2 71.07 -29.32 -41.93
C PHE A 2 71.19 -27.90 -41.37
N VAL A 3 70.05 -27.28 -40.99
CA VAL A 3 70.03 -26.00 -40.31
C VAL A 3 69.68 -26.26 -38.84
N ASN A 4 70.63 -26.04 -37.94
CA ASN A 4 70.49 -26.09 -36.49
C ASN A 4 69.95 -24.77 -36.02
N PHE A 5 68.73 -24.75 -35.40
CA PHE A 5 68.19 -23.62 -34.60
C PHE A 5 68.43 -23.91 -33.11
N LYS A 6 69.45 -23.27 -32.52
CA LYS A 6 69.55 -23.12 -31.04
C LYS A 6 68.73 -21.90 -30.60
N THR A 7 67.64 -22.11 -29.99
CA THR A 7 66.89 -21.07 -29.28
C THR A 7 67.45 -20.95 -27.85
N GLN A 8 68.18 -19.88 -27.59
CA GLN A 8 68.59 -19.50 -26.23
C GLN A 8 67.39 -18.89 -25.55
N PHE A 9 66.85 -19.54 -24.51
CA PHE A 9 65.81 -18.99 -23.60
C PHE A 9 66.46 -17.97 -22.65
N ASN A 10 66.05 -16.73 -22.76
CA ASN A 10 66.60 -15.62 -21.99
C ASN A 10 65.81 -15.46 -20.68
N MET A 11 66.32 -16.09 -19.59
CA MET A 11 65.67 -16.09 -18.22
C MET A 11 65.52 -14.73 -17.56
N LYS A 12 66.05 -13.66 -18.13
CA LYS A 12 65.93 -12.30 -17.56
C LYS A 12 64.59 -11.60 -17.85
N LYS A 13 63.71 -12.17 -18.67
CA LYS A 13 62.38 -11.60 -18.99
C LYS A 13 61.24 -12.21 -18.19
N LEU A 14 61.49 -13.24 -17.38
CA LEU A 14 60.44 -13.89 -16.55
C LEU A 14 60.27 -13.26 -15.16
N LEU A 15 61.24 -12.51 -14.66
CA LEU A 15 61.23 -11.92 -13.34
C LEU A 15 60.20 -10.78 -13.16
N PRO A 16 59.93 -9.90 -14.16
CA PRO A 16 58.88 -8.87 -14.00
C PRO A 16 57.45 -9.41 -14.12
N ILE A 17 57.20 -10.55 -14.76
CA ILE A 17 55.88 -11.16 -14.90
C ILE A 17 55.45 -11.84 -13.60
N LEU A 18 56.42 -12.44 -12.87
CA LEU A 18 56.12 -13.07 -11.58
C LEU A 18 55.85 -12.04 -10.45
N LEU A 19 56.45 -10.84 -10.53
CA LEU A 19 56.16 -9.75 -9.58
C LEU A 19 54.84 -9.01 -9.86
N PHE A 20 54.28 -9.08 -11.07
CA PHE A 20 53.00 -8.47 -11.39
C PHE A 20 51.79 -9.34 -11.01
N ILE A 21 51.97 -10.65 -10.81
CA ILE A 21 50.94 -11.59 -10.37
C ILE A 21 50.74 -11.53 -8.83
N ILE A 22 51.73 -11.08 -8.07
CA ILE A 22 51.64 -10.94 -6.60
C ILE A 22 50.91 -9.63 -6.20
N GLY A 23 50.73 -8.68 -7.13
CA GLY A 23 50.05 -7.38 -6.86
C GLY A 23 48.54 -7.36 -7.07
N LEU A 24 47.93 -8.47 -7.47
CA LEU A 24 46.45 -8.59 -7.66
C LEU A 24 45.80 -9.55 -6.67
N CYS A 25 46.30 -9.63 -5.44
CA CYS A 25 45.47 -10.01 -4.31
C CYS A 25 44.60 -8.80 -3.99
N THR A 26 43.44 -8.69 -4.61
CA THR A 26 42.35 -7.97 -3.99
C THR A 26 42.22 -8.49 -2.56
N PRO A 27 42.24 -7.65 -1.54
CA PRO A 27 41.97 -8.15 -0.20
C PRO A 27 40.61 -8.88 -0.30
N LEU A 28 40.61 -10.20 0.03
CA LEU A 28 39.34 -10.83 0.38
C LEU A 28 38.81 -9.96 1.52
N THR A 29 37.71 -9.24 1.27
CA THR A 29 37.01 -8.55 2.34
C THR A 29 36.65 -9.61 3.35
N ALA A 30 37.27 -9.54 4.54
CA ALA A 30 37.00 -10.49 5.61
C ALA A 30 35.51 -10.43 5.92
N GLN A 31 34.77 -11.53 5.71
CA GLN A 31 33.39 -11.67 6.17
C GLN A 31 33.42 -12.38 7.53
N TRP A 32 32.46 -12.11 8.36
CA TRP A 32 32.30 -12.81 9.63
C TRP A 32 30.92 -13.42 9.76
N THR A 33 30.87 -14.65 10.27
CA THR A 33 29.63 -15.37 10.52
C THR A 33 29.64 -15.88 11.95
N SER A 34 28.56 -15.62 12.67
CA SER A 34 28.41 -16.09 14.05
C SER A 34 28.30 -17.62 14.14
N PRO A 35 28.70 -18.23 15.26
CA PRO A 35 28.86 -19.69 15.36
C PRO A 35 27.55 -20.49 15.33
N GLY A 36 26.37 -19.89 15.51
CA GLY A 36 25.07 -20.58 15.50
C GLY A 36 24.84 -21.46 16.73
N ASN A 37 25.36 -21.07 17.87
CA ASN A 37 25.34 -21.87 19.10
C ASN A 37 24.46 -21.32 20.23
N GLY A 38 23.58 -20.34 19.92
CA GLY A 38 22.70 -19.68 20.87
C GLY A 38 23.31 -18.46 21.55
N THR A 39 24.40 -17.91 20.98
CA THR A 39 25.05 -16.73 21.56
C THR A 39 24.28 -15.44 21.22
N THR A 40 24.17 -14.57 22.20
CA THR A 40 23.71 -13.19 22.00
C THR A 40 24.91 -12.26 21.88
N PHE A 41 24.95 -11.49 20.80
CA PHE A 41 26.00 -10.51 20.52
C PHE A 41 25.42 -9.10 20.56
N THR A 42 26.12 -8.20 21.23
CA THR A 42 25.99 -6.75 21.05
C THR A 42 27.04 -6.25 20.06
N PHE A 43 26.95 -5.00 19.60
CA PHE A 43 28.04 -4.42 18.78
C PHE A 43 29.36 -4.33 19.53
N ALA A 44 29.35 -4.19 20.86
CA ALA A 44 30.57 -4.24 21.67
C ALA A 44 31.22 -5.62 21.62
N ASP A 45 30.43 -6.70 21.73
CA ASP A 45 30.97 -8.08 21.64
C ASP A 45 31.51 -8.36 20.21
N LEU A 46 30.82 -7.84 19.18
CA LEU A 46 31.27 -8.00 17.80
C LEU A 46 32.63 -7.33 17.52
N VAL A 47 32.93 -6.20 18.17
CA VAL A 47 34.27 -5.57 18.09
C VAL A 47 35.35 -6.53 18.57
N GLU A 48 35.08 -7.30 19.63
CA GLU A 48 36.06 -8.21 20.23
C GLU A 48 36.26 -9.50 19.44
N VAL A 49 35.19 -10.01 18.77
CA VAL A 49 35.21 -11.36 18.19
C VAL A 49 35.35 -11.38 16.65
N THR A 50 35.18 -10.24 15.98
CA THR A 50 35.09 -10.24 14.50
C THR A 50 36.40 -9.92 13.76
N ASP A 51 37.50 -9.72 14.50
CA ASP A 51 38.83 -9.40 13.94
C ASP A 51 38.80 -8.25 12.90
N GLY A 52 38.14 -7.14 13.26
CA GLY A 52 38.11 -5.93 12.45
C GLY A 52 36.93 -5.80 11.48
N VAL A 53 36.05 -6.81 11.39
CA VAL A 53 34.78 -6.66 10.63
C VAL A 53 33.89 -5.62 11.29
N VAL A 54 33.81 -5.62 12.61
CA VAL A 54 33.19 -4.55 13.39
C VAL A 54 34.27 -3.84 14.20
N THR A 55 34.31 -2.51 14.13
CA THR A 55 35.31 -1.68 14.82
C THR A 55 34.62 -0.51 15.55
N ILE A 56 35.36 0.14 16.44
CA ILE A 56 34.93 1.41 17.05
C ILE A 56 35.37 2.56 16.14
N GLY A 57 34.41 3.37 15.68
CA GLY A 57 34.65 4.57 14.91
C GLY A 57 34.48 5.85 15.77
N GLU A 58 34.57 7.00 15.11
CA GLU A 58 34.45 8.32 15.78
C GLU A 58 33.09 8.53 16.44
N ASN A 59 32.01 8.05 15.79
CA ASN A 59 30.62 8.33 16.21
C ASN A 59 29.89 7.10 16.78
N GLY A 60 30.55 5.98 16.92
CA GLY A 60 29.97 4.70 17.34
C GLY A 60 30.69 3.52 16.75
N TYR A 61 29.95 2.53 16.28
CA TYR A 61 30.52 1.34 15.64
C TYR A 61 30.59 1.52 14.12
N VAL A 62 31.54 0.81 13.50
CA VAL A 62 31.66 0.73 12.03
C VAL A 62 31.69 -0.73 11.61
N VAL A 63 30.83 -1.10 10.65
CA VAL A 63 30.84 -2.42 10.00
C VAL A 63 31.56 -2.28 8.68
N ASN A 64 32.74 -2.92 8.57
CA ASN A 64 33.68 -2.76 7.45
C ASN A 64 33.56 -3.86 6.40
N ALA A 65 32.90 -4.98 6.71
CA ALA A 65 32.73 -6.12 5.82
C ALA A 65 31.43 -6.88 6.14
N ASP A 66 31.09 -7.86 5.30
CA ASP A 66 29.85 -8.63 5.42
C ASP A 66 29.74 -9.32 6.79
N LEU A 67 28.55 -9.22 7.39
CA LEU A 67 28.26 -9.73 8.73
C LEU A 67 27.04 -10.65 8.66
N THR A 68 27.19 -11.89 9.15
CA THR A 68 26.09 -12.83 9.23
C THR A 68 25.84 -13.27 10.68
N ILE A 69 24.59 -13.12 11.12
CA ILE A 69 24.09 -13.72 12.38
C ILE A 69 23.39 -15.02 12.04
N SER A 70 24.01 -16.13 12.42
CA SER A 70 23.53 -17.48 12.11
C SER A 70 22.26 -17.85 12.87
N THR A 71 21.52 -18.81 12.34
CA THR A 71 20.37 -19.41 13.03
C THR A 71 20.73 -19.85 14.45
N GLY A 72 19.91 -19.47 15.41
CA GLY A 72 20.12 -19.72 16.83
C GLY A 72 20.79 -18.57 17.57
N ASP A 73 21.61 -17.77 16.89
CA ASP A 73 22.27 -16.60 17.50
C ASP A 73 21.39 -15.35 17.43
N VAL A 74 21.73 -14.36 18.27
CA VAL A 74 20.97 -13.12 18.41
C VAL A 74 21.88 -11.91 18.27
N LEU A 75 21.45 -10.91 17.50
CA LEU A 75 22.03 -9.56 17.54
C LEU A 75 21.15 -8.65 18.39
N GLU A 76 21.66 -8.22 19.53
CA GLU A 76 20.99 -7.29 20.41
C GLU A 76 21.49 -5.86 20.20
N ILE A 77 20.55 -4.97 19.84
CA ILE A 77 20.77 -3.53 19.78
C ILE A 77 20.29 -2.93 21.10
N ASN A 78 21.23 -2.61 21.98
CA ASN A 78 20.95 -2.09 23.32
C ASN A 78 21.21 -0.58 23.43
N ASN A 79 21.00 0.00 24.62
CA ASN A 79 21.15 1.43 24.88
C ASN A 79 22.58 1.97 24.69
N GLN A 80 23.59 1.12 24.58
CA GLN A 80 24.98 1.50 24.30
C GLN A 80 25.23 1.67 22.79
N THR A 81 24.35 1.14 21.94
CA THR A 81 24.43 1.23 20.50
C THR A 81 23.67 2.47 20.02
N ALA A 82 24.29 3.64 20.06
CA ALA A 82 23.66 4.89 19.61
C ALA A 82 23.73 5.05 18.07
N ARG A 83 24.85 4.63 17.47
CA ARG A 83 25.11 4.75 16.03
C ARG A 83 25.99 3.60 15.52
N VAL A 84 25.67 3.14 14.32
CA VAL A 84 26.47 2.20 13.53
C VAL A 84 26.58 2.75 12.12
N ASP A 85 27.78 2.90 11.63
CA ASP A 85 28.09 3.28 10.24
C ASP A 85 28.48 2.01 9.48
N PHE A 86 28.01 1.88 8.26
CA PHE A 86 28.24 0.71 7.42
C PHE A 86 29.01 1.10 6.16
N ALA A 87 30.08 0.38 5.86
CA ALA A 87 30.67 0.39 4.52
C ALA A 87 29.66 -0.21 3.49
N GLU A 88 30.06 -0.40 2.26
CA GLU A 88 29.28 -1.14 1.26
C GLU A 88 29.32 -2.64 1.61
N VAL A 89 28.39 -3.05 2.49
CA VAL A 89 28.36 -4.40 3.08
C VAL A 89 26.96 -4.98 3.07
N LEU A 90 26.87 -6.30 3.15
CA LEU A 90 25.64 -7.05 3.39
C LEU A 90 25.61 -7.54 4.84
N VAL A 91 24.58 -7.15 5.57
CA VAL A 91 24.25 -7.70 6.90
C VAL A 91 23.15 -8.74 6.74
N THR A 92 23.45 -10.00 7.02
CA THR A 92 22.47 -11.10 6.93
C THR A 92 22.07 -11.58 8.33
N ILE A 93 20.79 -11.66 8.57
CA ILE A 93 20.19 -12.18 9.80
C ILE A 93 19.43 -13.46 9.48
N ASN A 94 20.01 -14.60 9.82
CA ASN A 94 19.36 -15.91 9.80
C ASN A 94 18.91 -16.35 11.21
N GLY A 95 19.40 -15.69 12.22
CA GLY A 95 19.00 -15.83 13.62
C GLY A 95 17.93 -14.82 14.00
N SER A 96 18.15 -14.09 15.09
CA SER A 96 17.23 -13.06 15.56
C SER A 96 17.92 -11.71 15.70
N MET A 97 17.16 -10.63 15.59
CA MET A 97 17.64 -9.27 15.83
C MET A 97 16.62 -8.50 16.68
N PHE A 98 17.06 -7.98 17.82
CA PHE A 98 16.21 -7.24 18.72
C PHE A 98 16.79 -5.86 19.03
N CYS A 99 15.94 -4.84 19.00
CA CYS A 99 16.28 -3.53 19.53
C CYS A 99 15.60 -3.34 20.90
N THR A 100 16.38 -3.32 21.97
CA THR A 100 15.89 -3.12 23.35
C THR A 100 15.93 -1.66 23.77
N ASN A 101 16.31 -0.75 22.89
CA ASN A 101 16.38 0.70 23.16
C ASN A 101 14.98 1.26 23.46
N THR A 102 14.84 1.91 24.61
CA THR A 102 13.57 2.51 25.04
C THR A 102 13.60 4.03 25.06
N SER A 103 14.77 4.65 25.24
CA SER A 103 14.94 6.09 25.46
C SER A 103 15.43 6.86 24.23
N THR A 104 16.35 6.31 23.47
CA THR A 104 16.98 6.94 22.32
C THR A 104 16.80 6.10 21.06
N ARG A 105 16.85 6.73 19.89
CA ARG A 105 16.77 6.05 18.61
C ARG A 105 18.18 5.61 18.17
N THR A 106 18.38 4.31 17.94
CA THR A 106 19.62 3.83 17.32
C THR A 106 19.64 4.19 15.85
N ARG A 107 20.79 4.63 15.35
CA ARG A 107 20.98 5.12 13.99
C ARG A 107 21.92 4.21 13.21
N PHE A 108 21.46 3.75 12.05
CA PHE A 108 22.22 2.99 11.07
C PHE A 108 22.39 3.85 9.82
N TYR A 109 23.63 4.11 9.42
CA TYR A 109 23.96 4.95 8.27
C TYR A 109 24.87 4.23 7.28
N GLY A 110 24.75 4.52 6.00
CA GLY A 110 25.85 4.32 5.05
C GLY A 110 27.06 5.17 5.49
N LEU A 111 28.25 4.63 5.34
CA LEU A 111 29.48 5.28 5.82
C LEU A 111 29.73 6.64 5.14
N ASN A 112 29.26 6.80 3.91
CA ASN A 112 29.26 8.04 3.14
C ASN A 112 28.18 7.99 2.05
N GLU A 113 28.01 9.06 1.27
CA GLU A 113 26.99 9.19 0.23
C GLU A 113 27.08 8.16 -0.92
N THR A 114 28.16 7.38 -1.00
CA THR A 114 28.37 6.38 -2.04
C THR A 114 28.41 4.94 -1.52
N ASN A 115 28.52 4.75 -0.20
CA ASN A 115 28.60 3.42 0.41
C ASN A 115 27.25 3.07 1.04
N HIS A 116 26.41 2.36 0.31
CA HIS A 116 25.09 1.96 0.72
C HIS A 116 25.11 0.53 1.25
N PHE A 117 24.76 0.34 2.51
CA PHE A 117 24.65 -0.98 3.10
C PHE A 117 23.36 -1.68 2.69
N SER A 118 23.39 -2.99 2.68
CA SER A 118 22.25 -3.87 2.45
C SER A 118 21.95 -4.70 3.70
N MET A 119 20.67 -4.96 3.94
CA MET A 119 20.25 -5.90 4.98
C MET A 119 19.39 -7.02 4.40
N ARG A 120 19.52 -8.21 4.99
CA ARG A 120 18.74 -9.37 4.61
C ARG A 120 18.33 -10.15 5.86
N PHE A 121 17.04 -10.29 6.05
CA PHE A 121 16.45 -11.24 6.98
C PHE A 121 16.04 -12.46 6.17
N GLU A 122 16.60 -13.61 6.44
CA GLU A 122 16.33 -14.84 5.70
C GLU A 122 16.16 -16.00 6.65
N ASN A 123 14.97 -16.59 6.68
CA ASN A 123 14.56 -17.58 7.66
C ASN A 123 14.78 -17.11 9.11
N ALA A 124 14.75 -15.79 9.33
CA ALA A 124 14.96 -15.19 10.62
C ALA A 124 13.73 -15.35 11.52
N ILE A 125 13.94 -15.57 12.80
CA ILE A 125 12.88 -15.87 13.75
C ILE A 125 12.73 -14.72 14.74
N ALA A 126 11.50 -14.18 14.89
CA ALA A 126 11.14 -13.23 15.93
C ALA A 126 12.04 -11.98 15.98
N CYS A 127 12.29 -11.34 14.85
CA CYS A 127 13.01 -10.07 14.81
C CYS A 127 12.11 -8.90 15.19
N ASN A 128 12.58 -8.05 16.09
CA ASN A 128 11.82 -6.86 16.51
C ASN A 128 12.72 -5.62 16.53
N LEU A 129 12.56 -4.78 15.50
CA LEU A 129 13.31 -3.53 15.36
C LEU A 129 12.44 -2.36 15.78
N LYS A 130 12.80 -1.75 16.89
CA LYS A 130 12.03 -0.67 17.50
C LYS A 130 12.88 0.58 17.71
N LYS A 131 12.29 1.76 17.44
CA LYS A 131 12.96 3.06 17.62
C LYS A 131 14.32 3.12 16.91
N MET A 132 14.36 2.77 15.64
CA MET A 132 15.54 2.84 14.81
C MET A 132 15.43 3.91 13.72
N TYR A 133 16.57 4.33 13.21
CA TYR A 133 16.69 5.24 12.08
C TYR A 133 17.69 4.63 11.09
N PHE A 134 17.25 4.37 9.89
CA PHE A 134 18.08 3.87 8.80
C PHE A 134 18.20 4.95 7.73
N SER A 135 19.41 5.24 7.28
CA SER A 135 19.68 6.19 6.20
C SER A 135 20.76 5.69 5.27
N ASP A 136 20.64 6.04 4.00
CA ASP A 136 21.64 5.76 2.97
C ASP A 136 21.90 4.25 2.77
N GLY A 137 20.85 3.44 2.86
CA GLY A 137 20.89 2.01 2.57
C GLY A 137 20.59 1.69 1.10
N ALA A 138 21.01 0.51 0.64
CA ALA A 138 20.71 -0.02 -0.70
C ALA A 138 19.38 -0.82 -0.73
N GLY A 139 18.86 -1.19 0.42
CA GLY A 139 17.62 -1.92 0.59
C GLY A 139 17.65 -2.98 1.69
N ILE A 140 16.48 -3.43 2.08
CA ILE A 140 16.24 -4.46 3.10
C ILE A 140 15.38 -5.56 2.49
N LYS A 141 15.86 -6.79 2.45
CA LYS A 141 15.07 -7.96 2.05
C LYS A 141 14.58 -8.71 3.27
N VAL A 142 13.29 -9.04 3.26
CA VAL A 142 12.64 -9.89 4.29
C VAL A 142 12.10 -11.13 3.58
N ILE A 143 12.76 -12.26 3.78
CA ILE A 143 12.53 -13.50 3.06
C ILE A 143 12.20 -14.60 4.06
N GLU A 144 10.98 -15.15 3.98
CA GLU A 144 10.54 -16.26 4.85
C GLU A 144 10.85 -16.01 6.33
N SER A 145 10.64 -14.76 6.78
CA SER A 145 11.11 -14.27 8.08
C SER A 145 10.02 -13.58 8.88
N ASP A 146 10.05 -13.76 10.21
CA ASP A 146 9.17 -13.06 11.16
C ASP A 146 9.86 -11.77 11.64
N VAL A 147 9.47 -10.64 11.06
CA VAL A 147 10.08 -9.33 11.33
C VAL A 147 9.01 -8.30 11.66
N THR A 148 9.21 -7.59 12.77
CA THR A 148 8.43 -6.40 13.14
C THR A 148 9.31 -5.16 13.10
N PHE A 149 8.88 -4.14 12.35
CA PHE A 149 9.41 -2.78 12.40
C PHE A 149 8.39 -1.90 13.14
N ASP A 150 8.78 -1.28 14.27
CA ASP A 150 7.93 -0.45 15.12
C ASP A 150 8.62 0.89 15.42
N ASP A 151 8.06 2.01 15.01
CA ASP A 151 8.65 3.34 15.18
C ASP A 151 10.06 3.43 14.53
N VAL A 152 10.17 2.99 13.27
CA VAL A 152 11.41 3.02 12.49
C VAL A 152 11.31 4.06 11.37
N LYS A 153 12.41 4.78 11.13
CA LYS A 153 12.53 5.73 10.03
C LYS A 153 13.47 5.20 8.95
N PHE A 154 13.05 5.30 7.69
CA PHE A 154 13.81 4.88 6.51
C PHE A 154 13.94 6.07 5.55
N VAL A 155 15.16 6.55 5.34
CA VAL A 155 15.40 7.79 4.62
C VAL A 155 16.57 7.64 3.65
N TYR A 156 16.44 8.17 2.42
CA TYR A 156 17.49 8.20 1.39
C TYR A 156 18.02 6.82 0.98
N PHE A 157 17.16 5.80 0.93
CA PHE A 157 17.53 4.50 0.38
C PHE A 157 17.62 4.56 -1.14
N THR A 158 18.64 3.89 -1.69
CA THR A 158 18.76 3.61 -3.14
C THR A 158 17.98 2.35 -3.50
N ARG A 159 18.16 1.86 -4.75
CA ARG A 159 17.56 0.60 -5.24
C ARG A 159 18.62 -0.39 -5.71
N ASP A 160 19.82 -0.29 -5.16
CA ASP A 160 20.96 -1.08 -5.66
C ASP A 160 20.88 -2.54 -5.22
N TYR A 161 20.14 -2.85 -4.15
CA TYR A 161 20.02 -4.21 -3.63
C TYR A 161 18.61 -4.79 -3.70
N SER A 162 17.56 -3.97 -3.52
CA SER A 162 16.16 -4.40 -3.52
C SER A 162 15.29 -3.46 -4.34
N THR A 163 14.08 -3.89 -4.73
CA THR A 163 13.13 -3.08 -5.49
C THR A 163 12.60 -1.92 -4.64
N GLY A 164 12.22 -2.20 -3.40
CA GLY A 164 11.77 -1.22 -2.42
C GLY A 164 12.76 -1.08 -1.27
N VAL A 165 12.49 -0.15 -0.35
CA VAL A 165 13.24 -0.03 0.91
C VAL A 165 13.11 -1.32 1.70
N ILE A 166 11.88 -1.83 1.86
CA ILE A 166 11.58 -3.16 2.40
C ILE A 166 10.98 -3.99 1.26
N ASP A 167 11.69 -5.03 0.84
CA ASP A 167 11.29 -5.97 -0.19
C ASP A 167 10.96 -7.33 0.44
N ILE A 168 9.69 -7.77 0.31
CA ILE A 168 9.12 -8.86 1.08
C ILE A 168 8.90 -10.07 0.18
N PHE A 169 9.33 -11.25 0.62
CA PHE A 169 9.14 -12.49 -0.12
C PHE A 169 8.70 -13.64 0.80
N ASN A 170 7.53 -14.20 0.53
CA ASN A 170 6.95 -15.36 1.23
C ASN A 170 6.86 -15.20 2.77
N CYS A 171 6.46 -14.03 3.23
CA CYS A 171 6.25 -13.77 4.66
C CYS A 171 5.36 -12.55 4.88
N ASP A 172 4.89 -12.36 6.12
CA ASP A 172 3.89 -11.38 6.50
C ASP A 172 4.41 -10.46 7.63
N PRO A 173 5.41 -9.61 7.35
CA PRO A 173 6.00 -8.73 8.36
C PRO A 173 5.00 -7.69 8.87
N VAL A 174 5.23 -7.23 10.11
CA VAL A 174 4.50 -6.12 10.71
C VAL A 174 5.33 -4.84 10.61
N ILE A 175 4.79 -3.83 9.92
CA ILE A 175 5.42 -2.53 9.72
C ILE A 175 4.47 -1.49 10.30
N LYS A 176 4.82 -0.89 11.46
CA LYS A 176 3.90 0.01 12.16
C LYS A 176 4.60 1.23 12.73
N ASN A 177 3.86 2.35 12.75
CA ASN A 177 4.36 3.62 13.25
C ASN A 177 5.68 4.06 12.57
N CYS A 178 5.90 3.63 11.32
CA CYS A 178 7.13 3.85 10.59
C CYS A 178 7.02 5.09 9.70
N TYR A 179 8.17 5.64 9.30
CA TYR A 179 8.26 6.80 8.43
C TYR A 179 9.22 6.52 7.28
N PHE A 180 8.75 6.67 6.06
CA PHE A 180 9.51 6.45 4.83
C PHE A 180 9.60 7.77 4.05
N MET A 181 10.80 8.28 3.79
CA MET A 181 10.95 9.59 3.16
C MET A 181 12.10 9.62 2.15
N LEU A 182 11.84 10.21 0.99
CA LEU A 182 12.84 10.54 -0.03
C LEU A 182 13.71 9.34 -0.45
N ASN A 183 13.08 8.16 -0.57
CA ASN A 183 13.74 6.95 -1.05
C ASN A 183 13.61 6.82 -2.57
N ASP A 184 14.60 6.26 -3.24
CA ASP A 184 14.64 6.15 -4.71
C ASP A 184 13.67 5.10 -5.26
N GLY A 185 13.20 4.16 -4.44
CA GLY A 185 12.24 3.13 -4.80
C GLY A 185 10.95 3.18 -3.98
N PRO A 186 10.02 2.25 -4.21
CA PRO A 186 8.90 2.01 -3.32
C PRO A 186 9.36 1.90 -1.87
N ALA A 187 8.56 2.42 -0.94
CA ALA A 187 8.85 2.21 0.47
C ALA A 187 8.72 0.72 0.85
N ILE A 188 7.68 0.07 0.32
CA ILE A 188 7.42 -1.35 0.56
C ILE A 188 7.07 -2.01 -0.77
N SER A 189 7.70 -3.16 -1.05
CA SER A 189 7.44 -3.96 -2.24
C SER A 189 7.36 -5.46 -1.94
N SER A 190 6.63 -6.18 -2.79
CA SER A 190 6.70 -7.64 -2.90
C SER A 190 6.55 -8.06 -4.36
N PRO A 191 7.28 -9.08 -4.84
CA PRO A 191 7.27 -9.44 -6.25
C PRO A 191 6.05 -10.26 -6.66
N ALA A 192 5.74 -10.27 -7.95
CA ALA A 192 4.59 -11.00 -8.51
C ALA A 192 4.67 -12.53 -8.40
N ASN A 193 5.86 -13.08 -8.13
CA ASN A 193 6.10 -14.53 -8.00
C ASN A 193 6.27 -15.00 -6.56
N GLY A 194 6.04 -14.12 -5.58
CA GLY A 194 6.01 -14.43 -4.15
C GLY A 194 4.63 -14.17 -3.56
N GLN A 195 4.40 -14.61 -2.35
CA GLN A 195 3.16 -14.34 -1.61
C GLN A 195 3.49 -13.64 -0.29
N ALA A 196 2.85 -12.48 -0.05
CA ALA A 196 3.10 -11.70 1.14
C ALA A 196 1.86 -10.92 1.56
N SER A 197 1.50 -10.99 2.83
CA SER A 197 0.39 -10.23 3.42
C SER A 197 0.88 -9.32 4.57
N PRO A 198 1.70 -8.29 4.26
CA PRO A 198 2.23 -7.41 5.28
C PRO A 198 1.12 -6.66 6.03
N GLN A 199 1.40 -6.35 7.30
CA GLN A 199 0.58 -5.48 8.14
C GLN A 199 1.24 -4.10 8.17
N ILE A 200 0.71 -3.13 7.41
CA ILE A 200 1.23 -1.76 7.26
C ILE A 200 0.30 -0.83 8.02
N LEU A 201 0.73 -0.38 9.22
CA LEU A 201 -0.18 0.22 10.19
C LEU A 201 0.36 1.56 10.70
N ASN A 202 -0.42 2.64 10.58
CA ASN A 202 -0.11 3.97 11.11
C ASN A 202 1.28 4.46 10.67
N CYS A 203 1.60 4.32 9.40
CA CYS A 203 2.87 4.74 8.81
C CYS A 203 2.69 5.99 7.94
N ASP A 204 3.76 6.77 7.82
CA ASP A 204 3.82 7.93 6.93
C ASP A 204 4.75 7.63 5.74
N PHE A 205 4.26 7.89 4.53
CA PHE A 205 4.99 7.71 3.29
C PHE A 205 5.10 9.06 2.57
N ASP A 206 6.28 9.66 2.65
CA ASP A 206 6.54 11.01 2.18
C ASP A 206 7.51 10.99 0.98
N THR A 207 6.97 11.23 -0.20
CA THR A 207 7.77 11.49 -1.41
C THR A 207 8.83 10.41 -1.68
N ASN A 208 8.45 9.13 -1.59
CA ASN A 208 9.30 8.04 -2.05
C ASN A 208 9.13 7.85 -3.57
N VAL A 209 9.94 7.00 -4.17
CA VAL A 209 9.94 6.67 -5.60
C VAL A 209 10.45 7.80 -6.47
N LYS A 210 11.76 7.86 -6.65
CA LYS A 210 12.40 8.87 -7.49
C LYS A 210 12.57 8.37 -8.92
N ASP A 211 12.11 9.18 -9.86
CA ASP A 211 12.36 9.01 -11.31
C ASP A 211 11.92 7.66 -11.93
N ILE A 212 10.98 6.96 -11.31
CA ILE A 212 10.42 5.71 -11.86
C ILE A 212 8.90 5.68 -11.80
N ASN A 213 8.29 4.87 -12.67
CA ASN A 213 6.86 4.58 -12.64
C ASN A 213 6.57 3.46 -11.64
N SER A 214 6.28 3.82 -10.40
CA SER A 214 5.93 2.88 -9.34
C SER A 214 5.07 3.54 -8.26
N PRO A 215 4.23 2.81 -7.54
CA PRO A 215 3.59 3.33 -6.33
C PRO A 215 4.54 3.35 -5.13
N GLN A 216 4.19 4.07 -4.09
CA GLN A 216 4.95 4.05 -2.85
C GLN A 216 4.84 2.72 -2.10
N ILE A 217 3.67 2.07 -2.19
CA ILE A 217 3.46 0.69 -1.73
C ILE A 217 3.09 -0.16 -2.94
N ASN A 218 3.95 -1.12 -3.31
CA ASN A 218 3.84 -1.94 -4.51
C ASN A 218 3.85 -3.43 -4.17
N LEU A 219 2.67 -4.03 -4.04
CA LEU A 219 2.53 -5.40 -3.57
C LEU A 219 2.08 -6.35 -4.68
N GLY A 220 2.70 -7.51 -4.72
CA GLY A 220 2.27 -8.68 -5.47
C GLY A 220 1.15 -9.46 -4.77
N PRO A 221 0.96 -10.75 -5.10
CA PRO A 221 -0.06 -11.61 -4.50
C PRO A 221 0.09 -11.74 -2.98
N GLY A 222 -1.06 -11.78 -2.28
CA GLY A 222 -1.11 -12.07 -0.86
C GLY A 222 -0.86 -13.53 -0.52
N SER A 223 -0.50 -13.80 0.73
CA SER A 223 -0.49 -15.12 1.36
C SER A 223 -1.93 -15.56 1.70
N ASP A 224 -2.07 -16.60 2.54
CA ASP A 224 -3.39 -17.02 3.07
C ASP A 224 -4.01 -15.94 3.99
N ASP A 225 -3.20 -15.05 4.55
CA ASP A 225 -3.63 -13.94 5.39
C ASP A 225 -4.12 -12.74 4.57
N THR A 226 -4.54 -11.70 5.25
CA THR A 226 -5.02 -10.45 4.65
C THR A 226 -3.91 -9.40 4.65
N ILE A 227 -3.58 -8.84 3.50
CA ILE A 227 -2.79 -7.60 3.39
C ILE A 227 -3.57 -6.50 4.11
N ARG A 228 -2.98 -5.87 5.13
CA ARG A 228 -3.64 -4.80 5.90
C ARG A 228 -2.86 -3.51 5.74
N ILE A 229 -3.50 -2.51 5.17
CA ILE A 229 -2.97 -1.15 4.98
C ILE A 229 -3.93 -0.23 5.73
N VAL A 230 -3.59 0.15 6.97
CA VAL A 230 -4.55 0.78 7.89
C VAL A 230 -3.95 1.99 8.58
N GLY A 231 -4.66 3.13 8.51
CA GLY A 231 -4.32 4.35 9.24
C GLY A 231 -3.07 5.06 8.74
N ASN A 232 -2.69 4.89 7.47
CA ASN A 232 -1.48 5.46 6.91
C ASN A 232 -1.75 6.81 6.22
N GLU A 233 -0.73 7.69 6.18
CA GLU A 233 -0.70 8.85 5.30
C GLU A 233 0.31 8.62 4.17
N ILE A 234 -0.15 8.72 2.90
CA ILE A 234 0.64 8.43 1.70
C ILE A 234 0.51 9.61 0.75
N TYR A 235 1.59 10.33 0.53
CA TYR A 235 1.56 11.51 -0.32
C TYR A 235 2.87 11.73 -1.08
N THR A 236 2.77 12.45 -2.18
CA THR A 236 3.91 12.79 -3.04
C THR A 236 3.97 14.31 -3.16
N ILE A 237 5.10 14.92 -2.81
CA ILE A 237 5.31 16.36 -3.01
C ILE A 237 6.07 16.55 -4.32
N TYR A 238 5.54 17.43 -5.20
CA TYR A 238 6.12 17.84 -6.47
C TYR A 238 6.22 16.80 -7.59
N ALA A 239 5.75 17.18 -8.76
CA ALA A 239 6.13 16.80 -10.14
C ALA A 239 6.69 15.37 -10.39
N GLN A 240 6.58 14.45 -9.47
CA GLN A 240 6.85 13.03 -9.71
C GLN A 240 5.62 12.41 -10.36
N TRP A 241 5.42 12.72 -11.63
CA TRP A 241 4.22 12.45 -12.44
C TRP A 241 3.82 10.96 -12.51
N TYR A 242 4.73 10.06 -12.12
CA TYR A 242 4.55 8.63 -12.28
C TYR A 242 4.36 7.87 -10.97
N VAL A 243 4.31 8.57 -9.83
CA VAL A 243 4.23 7.93 -8.52
C VAL A 243 2.79 7.75 -8.09
N GLY A 244 2.36 6.49 -7.93
CA GLY A 244 1.08 6.14 -7.35
C GLY A 244 1.14 6.01 -5.81
N GLY A 245 -0.02 5.96 -5.17
CA GLY A 245 -0.11 5.70 -3.74
C GLY A 245 0.14 4.22 -3.43
N VAL A 246 -0.88 3.40 -3.60
CA VAL A 246 -0.86 1.95 -3.31
C VAL A 246 -1.25 1.15 -4.56
N SER A 247 -0.50 0.10 -4.87
CA SER A 247 -0.91 -0.90 -5.85
C SER A 247 -0.82 -2.30 -5.26
N VAL A 248 -1.86 -3.11 -5.50
CA VAL A 248 -1.87 -4.56 -5.23
C VAL A 248 -2.17 -5.27 -6.55
N ALA A 249 -1.27 -6.15 -6.96
CA ALA A 249 -1.37 -6.82 -8.26
C ALA A 249 -1.21 -8.34 -8.16
N ASP A 250 -2.22 -9.07 -8.63
CA ASP A 250 -2.15 -10.53 -8.84
C ASP A 250 -2.23 -10.85 -10.33
N LEU A 251 -1.13 -10.58 -11.04
CA LEU A 251 -1.03 -10.76 -12.49
C LEU A 251 -0.86 -12.22 -12.91
N MET A 252 -0.41 -13.08 -12.00
CA MET A 252 -0.14 -14.49 -12.24
C MET A 252 -1.26 -15.40 -11.78
N GLY A 253 -2.28 -14.88 -11.08
CA GLY A 253 -3.39 -15.65 -10.52
C GLY A 253 -2.91 -16.62 -9.44
N ILE A 254 -1.95 -16.21 -8.62
CA ILE A 254 -1.40 -17.03 -7.54
C ILE A 254 -2.27 -16.88 -6.29
N GLY A 255 -3.04 -17.92 -5.97
CA GLY A 255 -3.84 -17.97 -4.76
C GLY A 255 -5.07 -17.05 -4.78
N SER A 256 -5.39 -16.48 -3.63
CA SER A 256 -6.52 -15.59 -3.42
C SER A 256 -6.07 -14.43 -2.53
N THR A 257 -5.75 -13.32 -3.13
CA THR A 257 -5.26 -12.12 -2.44
C THR A 257 -6.40 -11.40 -1.73
N LYS A 258 -6.29 -11.22 -0.42
CA LYS A 258 -7.24 -10.46 0.41
C LYS A 258 -6.59 -9.16 0.84
N VAL A 259 -7.33 -8.05 0.73
CA VAL A 259 -6.83 -6.71 1.08
C VAL A 259 -7.83 -6.01 2.00
N LEU A 260 -7.34 -5.43 3.09
CA LEU A 260 -8.05 -4.43 3.87
C LEU A 260 -7.29 -3.10 3.74
N LEU A 261 -7.89 -2.16 3.01
CA LEU A 261 -7.43 -0.78 2.89
C LEU A 261 -8.38 0.09 3.70
N LYS A 262 -7.93 0.56 4.89
CA LYS A 262 -8.84 1.20 5.84
C LYS A 262 -8.23 2.42 6.50
N ASP A 263 -9.04 3.49 6.63
CA ASP A 263 -8.72 4.72 7.38
C ASP A 263 -7.40 5.38 6.93
N ASN A 264 -7.04 5.28 5.64
CA ASN A 264 -5.85 5.91 5.08
C ASN A 264 -6.17 7.27 4.45
N ILE A 265 -5.16 8.14 4.38
CA ILE A 265 -5.17 9.36 3.56
C ILE A 265 -4.16 9.16 2.43
N ILE A 266 -4.64 9.16 1.17
CA ILE A 266 -3.80 8.92 -0.01
C ILE A 266 -4.01 10.07 -0.99
N ARG A 267 -2.96 10.87 -1.23
CA ARG A 267 -3.12 12.13 -1.95
C ARG A 267 -1.91 12.55 -2.78
N ASP A 268 -2.16 13.49 -3.67
CA ASP A 268 -1.15 14.18 -4.48
C ASP A 268 -0.33 13.22 -5.38
N GLY A 269 -0.91 12.09 -5.76
CA GLY A 269 -0.26 11.06 -6.56
C GLY A 269 -0.78 10.94 -7.99
N ARG A 270 -0.21 9.98 -8.71
CA ARG A 270 -0.72 9.56 -10.03
C ARG A 270 -2.05 8.82 -9.90
N TYR A 271 -2.24 8.05 -8.85
CA TYR A 271 -3.49 7.41 -8.43
C TYR A 271 -3.43 7.13 -6.92
N GLY A 272 -4.59 7.03 -6.29
CA GLY A 272 -4.66 6.69 -4.88
C GLY A 272 -4.46 5.19 -4.65
N TYR A 273 -5.41 4.36 -5.05
CA TYR A 273 -5.34 2.90 -4.97
C TYR A 273 -5.53 2.26 -6.35
N ASN A 274 -4.67 1.32 -6.70
CA ASN A 274 -4.79 0.50 -7.89
C ASN A 274 -4.85 -0.98 -7.52
N GLN A 275 -5.90 -1.67 -7.95
CA GLN A 275 -6.07 -3.11 -7.83
C GLN A 275 -6.03 -3.72 -9.22
N GLN A 276 -5.06 -4.61 -9.49
CA GLN A 276 -4.91 -5.18 -10.80
C GLN A 276 -4.77 -6.70 -10.76
N GLY A 277 -5.64 -7.44 -11.44
CA GLY A 277 -5.44 -8.89 -11.56
C GLY A 277 -6.71 -9.70 -11.64
N MET A 278 -6.59 -10.97 -11.22
CA MET A 278 -7.61 -12.01 -11.43
C MET A 278 -8.39 -12.36 -10.17
N THR A 279 -7.73 -12.42 -8.99
CA THR A 279 -8.25 -13.06 -7.78
C THR A 279 -8.04 -12.22 -6.51
N ILE A 280 -8.16 -10.90 -6.64
CA ILE A 280 -8.05 -10.00 -5.51
C ILE A 280 -9.43 -9.71 -4.93
N SER A 281 -9.57 -9.76 -3.61
CA SER A 281 -10.77 -9.36 -2.89
C SER A 281 -10.41 -8.29 -1.87
N SER A 282 -10.83 -7.04 -2.10
CA SER A 282 -10.54 -5.92 -1.23
C SER A 282 -11.76 -5.38 -0.51
N VAL A 283 -11.55 -4.96 0.74
CA VAL A 283 -12.44 -4.07 1.48
C VAL A 283 -11.73 -2.72 1.60
N ILE A 284 -12.37 -1.68 1.04
CA ILE A 284 -11.85 -0.32 0.96
C ILE A 284 -12.80 0.55 1.80
N GLU A 285 -12.40 0.88 3.03
CA GLU A 285 -13.31 1.48 4.01
C GLU A 285 -12.69 2.68 4.73
N GLY A 286 -13.43 3.79 4.81
CA GLY A 286 -13.05 4.96 5.61
C GLY A 286 -11.82 5.71 5.11
N ASN A 287 -11.40 5.51 3.86
CA ASN A 287 -10.22 6.17 3.32
C ASN A 287 -10.57 7.54 2.73
N GLN A 288 -9.54 8.37 2.58
CA GLN A 288 -9.59 9.63 1.84
C GLN A 288 -8.65 9.54 0.63
N PHE A 289 -9.21 9.67 -0.57
CA PHE A 289 -8.47 9.72 -1.84
C PHE A 289 -8.59 11.13 -2.40
N LEU A 290 -7.50 11.91 -2.27
CA LEU A 290 -7.54 13.36 -2.49
C LEU A 290 -6.51 13.76 -3.57
N ASP A 291 -6.95 14.56 -4.55
CA ASP A 291 -6.05 15.26 -5.44
C ASP A 291 -5.03 14.36 -6.18
N ASN A 292 -5.46 13.14 -6.61
CA ASN A 292 -4.64 12.26 -7.42
C ASN A 292 -4.85 12.59 -8.91
N PHE A 293 -4.01 13.47 -9.50
CA PHE A 293 -4.26 14.10 -10.79
C PHE A 293 -3.06 14.12 -11.75
N HIS A 294 -2.01 13.34 -11.50
CA HIS A 294 -0.78 13.40 -12.31
C HIS A 294 -0.81 12.57 -13.61
N GLU A 295 -1.91 11.93 -13.96
CA GLU A 295 -2.05 11.17 -15.21
C GLU A 295 -3.43 11.42 -15.83
N ASP A 296 -3.47 11.93 -17.04
CA ASP A 296 -4.70 12.30 -17.76
C ASP A 296 -5.34 11.17 -18.59
N ASN A 297 -4.87 9.95 -18.45
CA ASN A 297 -5.44 8.74 -19.05
C ASN A 297 -5.95 7.79 -17.96
N PRO A 298 -7.29 7.56 -17.88
CA PRO A 298 -7.89 6.73 -16.83
C PRO A 298 -7.44 5.27 -16.86
N MET A 299 -6.90 4.80 -17.99
CA MET A 299 -6.31 3.45 -18.10
C MET A 299 -4.95 3.33 -17.41
N ASN A 300 -4.31 4.45 -17.11
CA ASN A 300 -2.96 4.52 -16.56
C ASN A 300 -2.89 5.14 -15.17
N GLY A 301 -3.88 5.92 -14.77
CA GLY A 301 -3.88 6.63 -13.48
C GLY A 301 -4.90 7.78 -13.45
N GLY A 302 -4.64 8.79 -12.62
CA GLY A 302 -5.52 9.96 -12.41
C GLY A 302 -6.76 9.66 -11.57
N SER A 303 -6.94 8.44 -11.11
CA SER A 303 -8.11 8.01 -10.34
C SER A 303 -7.80 7.99 -8.84
N GLY A 304 -8.79 8.36 -8.03
CA GLY A 304 -8.74 8.06 -6.60
C GLY A 304 -8.63 6.55 -6.37
N ILE A 305 -9.50 5.78 -7.03
CA ILE A 305 -9.50 4.31 -7.01
C ILE A 305 -9.57 3.78 -8.45
N SER A 306 -8.68 2.86 -8.80
CA SER A 306 -8.69 2.13 -10.08
C SER A 306 -8.78 0.63 -9.83
N ILE A 307 -9.82 -0.03 -10.37
CA ILE A 307 -10.01 -1.48 -10.30
C ILE A 307 -9.89 -2.04 -11.72
N TYR A 308 -8.76 -2.69 -11.99
CA TYR A 308 -8.44 -3.28 -13.27
C TYR A 308 -8.52 -4.81 -13.16
N GLY A 309 -9.62 -5.39 -13.56
CA GLY A 309 -9.84 -6.83 -13.45
C GLY A 309 -9.71 -7.57 -14.77
N THR A 310 -9.23 -8.79 -14.73
CA THR A 310 -9.29 -9.72 -15.87
C THR A 310 -10.28 -10.87 -15.60
N SER A 311 -10.97 -10.81 -14.47
CA SER A 311 -11.98 -11.77 -14.00
C SER A 311 -12.95 -11.11 -13.03
N THR A 312 -14.19 -11.60 -12.96
CA THR A 312 -15.16 -11.21 -11.93
C THR A 312 -14.82 -11.75 -10.53
N ASN A 313 -13.75 -12.51 -10.39
CA ASN A 313 -13.14 -12.83 -9.09
C ASN A 313 -12.26 -11.69 -8.55
N ASN A 314 -12.05 -10.65 -9.36
CA ASN A 314 -11.44 -9.40 -8.90
C ASN A 314 -12.54 -8.54 -8.27
N LYS A 315 -12.60 -8.54 -6.93
CA LYS A 315 -13.69 -7.97 -6.13
C LYS A 315 -13.24 -6.77 -5.33
N ALA A 316 -14.14 -5.81 -5.15
CA ALA A 316 -13.91 -4.66 -4.29
C ALA A 316 -15.21 -4.23 -3.60
N ILE A 317 -15.18 -4.06 -2.28
CA ILE A 317 -16.27 -3.51 -1.47
C ILE A 317 -15.82 -2.13 -1.01
N LEU A 318 -16.56 -1.07 -1.38
CA LEU A 318 -16.25 0.30 -1.04
C LEU A 318 -17.27 0.86 -0.05
N ARG A 319 -16.82 1.28 1.14
CA ARG A 319 -17.70 1.83 2.20
C ARG A 319 -17.07 3.05 2.88
N ASN A 320 -17.87 4.08 3.07
CA ASN A 320 -17.51 5.26 3.87
C ASN A 320 -16.22 5.99 3.43
N ASN A 321 -15.85 5.97 2.14
CA ASN A 321 -14.67 6.66 1.64
C ASN A 321 -15.00 8.09 1.20
N LEU A 322 -14.04 9.01 1.32
CA LEU A 322 -14.05 10.32 0.69
C LEU A 322 -13.17 10.29 -0.56
N ILE A 323 -13.74 10.61 -1.72
CA ILE A 323 -13.06 10.54 -3.02
C ILE A 323 -13.30 11.86 -3.75
N THR A 324 -12.33 12.77 -3.73
CA THR A 324 -12.51 14.13 -4.25
C THR A 324 -11.20 14.71 -4.82
N GLY A 325 -11.32 15.63 -5.77
CA GLY A 325 -10.16 16.33 -6.35
C GLY A 325 -9.33 15.52 -7.32
N ASN A 326 -9.73 14.28 -7.64
CA ASN A 326 -9.02 13.44 -8.60
C ASN A 326 -9.44 13.78 -10.04
N LEU A 327 -8.70 13.31 -11.06
CA LEU A 327 -9.18 13.43 -12.44
C LEU A 327 -10.38 12.50 -12.70
N TRP A 328 -10.38 11.32 -12.09
CA TRP A 328 -11.51 10.40 -12.01
C TRP A 328 -11.66 9.93 -10.57
N GLY A 329 -12.85 9.97 -10.04
CA GLY A 329 -13.09 9.48 -8.68
C GLY A 329 -12.78 7.99 -8.59
N ILE A 330 -13.56 7.18 -9.30
CA ILE A 330 -13.40 5.73 -9.38
C ILE A 330 -13.40 5.32 -10.86
N THR A 331 -12.43 4.49 -11.25
CA THR A 331 -12.37 3.89 -12.59
C THR A 331 -12.44 2.37 -12.48
N ALA A 332 -13.44 1.77 -13.13
CA ALA A 332 -13.62 0.33 -13.25
C ALA A 332 -13.28 -0.14 -14.67
N ILE A 333 -12.38 -1.12 -14.81
CA ILE A 333 -11.80 -1.49 -16.10
C ILE A 333 -11.92 -3.01 -16.32
N TYR A 334 -12.42 -3.40 -17.48
CA TYR A 334 -12.64 -4.76 -17.97
C TYR A 334 -13.60 -5.60 -17.09
N GLN A 335 -13.13 -6.67 -16.43
CA GLN A 335 -13.97 -7.59 -15.65
C GLN A 335 -13.74 -7.41 -14.16
N HIS A 336 -14.80 -7.15 -13.43
CA HIS A 336 -14.73 -6.92 -11.99
C HIS A 336 -16.07 -7.27 -11.32
N ASP A 337 -16.05 -7.32 -9.99
CA ASP A 337 -17.24 -7.40 -9.13
C ASP A 337 -17.06 -6.32 -8.04
N ILE A 338 -17.58 -5.11 -8.32
CA ILE A 338 -17.47 -3.95 -7.44
C ILE A 338 -18.80 -3.70 -6.77
N ASP A 339 -18.79 -3.64 -5.44
CA ASP A 339 -19.92 -3.28 -4.60
C ASP A 339 -19.64 -1.93 -3.91
N MET A 340 -20.33 -0.89 -4.36
CA MET A 340 -20.32 0.44 -3.75
C MET A 340 -21.61 0.72 -2.96
N GLY A 341 -22.37 -0.31 -2.65
CA GLY A 341 -23.59 -0.25 -1.86
C GLY A 341 -24.80 -0.84 -2.56
N THR A 342 -25.66 -1.47 -1.77
CA THR A 342 -26.95 -2.05 -2.15
C THR A 342 -28.08 -1.41 -1.37
N GLU A 343 -29.34 -1.76 -1.66
CA GLU A 343 -30.50 -1.24 -0.91
C GLU A 343 -30.45 -1.60 0.59
N ASP A 344 -29.91 -2.79 0.92
CA ASP A 344 -29.82 -3.28 2.29
C ASP A 344 -28.51 -2.86 3.00
N ASP A 345 -27.47 -2.51 2.24
CA ASP A 345 -26.14 -2.10 2.74
C ASP A 345 -25.60 -0.94 1.93
N TRP A 346 -25.92 0.27 2.34
CA TRP A 346 -25.55 1.51 1.65
C TRP A 346 -24.05 1.74 1.63
N GLY A 347 -23.53 2.21 0.49
CA GLY A 347 -22.11 2.49 0.28
C GLY A 347 -21.55 3.58 1.19
N ARG A 348 -22.30 4.67 1.37
CA ARG A 348 -21.92 5.85 2.17
C ARG A 348 -20.58 6.46 1.79
N ASN A 349 -20.14 6.23 0.55
CA ASN A 349 -19.01 6.94 0.04
C ASN A 349 -19.43 8.36 -0.33
N GLU A 350 -18.54 9.33 -0.10
CA GLU A 350 -18.66 10.71 -0.54
C GLU A 350 -17.77 10.89 -1.77
N ILE A 351 -18.40 11.10 -2.96
CA ILE A 351 -17.73 11.08 -4.26
C ILE A 351 -18.15 12.34 -5.01
N HIS A 352 -17.25 13.30 -5.17
CA HIS A 352 -17.58 14.57 -5.81
C HIS A 352 -16.33 15.36 -6.20
N ASP A 353 -16.48 16.36 -7.05
CA ASP A 353 -15.43 17.27 -7.49
C ASP A 353 -14.25 16.56 -8.17
N ASN A 354 -14.49 15.37 -8.75
CA ASN A 354 -13.50 14.68 -9.56
C ASN A 354 -13.67 15.07 -11.01
N SER A 355 -12.67 15.72 -11.61
CA SER A 355 -12.85 16.28 -12.96
C SER A 355 -11.58 16.28 -13.80
N ASN A 356 -11.76 16.05 -15.12
CA ASN A 356 -10.70 16.17 -16.12
C ASN A 356 -11.17 17.04 -17.29
N GLY A 357 -10.37 18.04 -17.66
CA GLY A 357 -10.67 18.90 -18.80
C GLY A 357 -11.97 19.70 -18.66
N GLY A 358 -12.48 19.93 -17.44
CA GLY A 358 -13.74 20.63 -17.15
C GLY A 358 -14.99 19.74 -17.21
N VAL A 359 -14.83 18.43 -17.34
CA VAL A 359 -15.91 17.43 -17.24
C VAL A 359 -15.75 16.67 -15.93
N THR A 360 -16.85 16.52 -15.19
CA THR A 360 -16.86 15.76 -13.94
C THR A 360 -16.94 14.27 -14.22
N TYR A 361 -16.08 13.49 -13.54
CA TYR A 361 -15.99 12.04 -13.63
C TYR A 361 -15.91 11.42 -12.23
N ASP A 362 -17.02 11.40 -11.51
CA ASP A 362 -17.06 10.81 -10.17
C ASP A 362 -16.99 9.27 -10.23
N LEU A 363 -17.59 8.68 -11.28
CA LEU A 363 -17.47 7.25 -11.55
C LEU A 363 -17.36 6.99 -13.06
N TYR A 364 -16.29 6.30 -13.47
CA TYR A 364 -16.06 5.87 -14.85
C TYR A 364 -16.09 4.34 -14.93
N ASN A 365 -17.24 3.77 -15.29
CA ASN A 365 -17.37 2.34 -15.56
C ASN A 365 -16.94 2.01 -17.00
N ASN A 366 -15.64 1.85 -17.21
CA ASN A 366 -15.06 1.43 -18.49
C ASN A 366 -15.03 -0.11 -18.62
N SER A 367 -16.18 -0.74 -18.36
CA SER A 367 -16.35 -2.19 -18.43
C SER A 367 -17.76 -2.56 -18.85
N ALA A 368 -17.97 -3.79 -19.29
CA ALA A 368 -19.29 -4.35 -19.56
C ALA A 368 -19.99 -4.91 -18.30
N CYS A 369 -19.35 -4.85 -17.13
CA CYS A 369 -19.94 -5.32 -15.88
C CYS A 369 -20.86 -4.25 -15.29
N ASP A 370 -22.05 -4.68 -14.86
CA ASP A 370 -22.93 -3.80 -14.08
C ASP A 370 -22.31 -3.52 -12.70
N LEU A 371 -22.64 -2.35 -12.13
CA LEU A 371 -22.08 -1.88 -10.86
C LEU A 371 -23.17 -1.32 -9.96
N MET A 372 -23.18 -1.77 -8.70
CA MET A 372 -24.09 -1.26 -7.67
C MET A 372 -23.42 -0.15 -6.88
N ALA A 373 -24.04 1.05 -6.86
CA ALA A 373 -23.54 2.25 -6.18
C ALA A 373 -24.61 2.94 -5.33
N VAL A 374 -25.47 2.16 -4.71
CA VAL A 374 -26.61 2.62 -3.90
C VAL A 374 -26.13 3.24 -2.58
N GLY A 375 -26.80 4.31 -2.15
CA GLY A 375 -26.57 4.92 -0.86
C GLY A 375 -25.26 5.69 -0.73
N ASN A 376 -24.73 6.22 -1.84
CA ASN A 376 -23.57 7.13 -1.83
C ASN A 376 -24.01 8.60 -1.89
N GLN A 377 -23.10 9.50 -1.56
CA GLN A 377 -23.25 10.95 -1.69
C GLN A 377 -22.42 11.43 -2.88
N TRP A 378 -23.04 12.23 -3.76
CA TRP A 378 -22.45 12.64 -5.05
C TRP A 378 -22.21 14.17 -5.15
N GLY A 379 -22.11 14.86 -4.01
CA GLY A 379 -21.95 16.31 -4.00
C GLY A 379 -23.21 17.10 -4.37
N THR A 380 -24.23 16.47 -4.94
CA THR A 380 -25.51 17.04 -5.32
C THR A 380 -26.66 16.10 -4.97
N ALA A 381 -27.86 16.65 -4.82
CA ALA A 381 -29.12 15.88 -4.67
C ALA A 381 -29.92 15.83 -5.98
N ASN A 382 -29.41 16.35 -7.07
CA ASN A 382 -30.06 16.31 -8.39
C ASN A 382 -29.66 15.05 -9.14
N ALA A 383 -30.62 14.14 -9.37
CA ALA A 383 -30.37 12.88 -10.06
C ALA A 383 -29.84 13.03 -11.50
N GLU A 384 -30.30 14.07 -12.24
CA GLU A 384 -29.81 14.33 -13.60
C GLU A 384 -28.35 14.81 -13.59
N GLU A 385 -27.97 15.57 -12.57
CA GLU A 385 -26.60 16.02 -12.40
C GLU A 385 -25.69 14.86 -11.99
N ILE A 386 -26.11 14.00 -11.03
CA ILE A 386 -25.38 12.77 -10.67
C ILE A 386 -25.19 11.89 -11.89
N GLU A 387 -26.23 11.66 -12.69
CA GLU A 387 -26.16 10.88 -13.94
C GLU A 387 -25.07 11.43 -14.89
N SER A 388 -24.97 12.75 -14.99
CA SER A 388 -23.96 13.38 -15.86
C SER A 388 -22.51 13.27 -15.35
N HIS A 389 -22.30 12.87 -14.11
CA HIS A 389 -20.98 12.63 -13.49
C HIS A 389 -20.55 11.16 -13.58
N ILE A 390 -21.43 10.28 -14.07
CA ILE A 390 -21.21 8.84 -14.18
C ILE A 390 -21.13 8.44 -15.64
N VAL A 391 -20.03 7.85 -16.07
CA VAL A 391 -19.90 7.26 -17.41
C VAL A 391 -20.24 5.78 -17.32
N HIS A 392 -21.27 5.36 -18.06
CA HIS A 392 -21.76 3.99 -18.04
C HIS A 392 -22.64 3.67 -19.27
N LYS A 393 -23.47 2.64 -19.17
CA LYS A 393 -24.34 2.15 -20.26
C LYS A 393 -25.21 3.20 -20.94
N ASN A 394 -25.61 4.26 -20.24
CA ASN A 394 -26.44 5.32 -20.82
C ASN A 394 -25.65 6.21 -21.78
N ASP A 395 -24.33 6.31 -21.61
CA ASP A 395 -23.41 7.04 -22.50
C ASP A 395 -22.94 6.15 -23.65
N ASP A 396 -22.62 4.88 -23.36
CA ASP A 396 -22.20 3.89 -24.34
C ASP A 396 -22.87 2.53 -24.05
N PRO A 397 -23.73 2.03 -24.95
CA PRO A 397 -24.44 0.75 -24.77
C PRO A 397 -23.55 -0.49 -24.59
N SER A 398 -22.25 -0.40 -24.88
CA SER A 398 -21.28 -1.48 -24.66
C SER A 398 -20.80 -1.57 -23.21
N LEU A 399 -21.07 -0.56 -22.39
CA LEU A 399 -20.70 -0.51 -20.99
C LEU A 399 -21.78 -1.12 -20.08
N GLY A 400 -21.40 -1.51 -18.87
CA GLY A 400 -22.32 -1.98 -17.85
C GLY A 400 -23.10 -0.84 -17.21
N LEU A 401 -24.28 -1.15 -16.69
CA LEU A 401 -25.14 -0.19 -16.00
C LEU A 401 -24.59 0.10 -14.61
N VAL A 402 -24.58 1.37 -14.22
CA VAL A 402 -24.38 1.80 -12.81
C VAL A 402 -25.74 2.09 -12.19
N THR A 403 -26.05 1.39 -11.10
CA THR A 403 -27.26 1.63 -10.31
C THR A 403 -26.89 2.47 -9.08
N PHE A 404 -27.19 3.76 -9.11
CA PHE A 404 -26.84 4.68 -8.02
C PHE A 404 -28.03 5.11 -7.12
N TYR A 405 -29.27 4.85 -7.56
CA TYR A 405 -30.48 5.20 -6.79
C TYR A 405 -30.95 4.01 -5.93
N PRO A 406 -31.38 4.25 -4.66
CA PRO A 406 -31.39 5.53 -3.96
C PRO A 406 -29.98 5.99 -3.52
N TYR A 407 -29.79 7.29 -3.37
CA TYR A 407 -28.55 7.92 -2.94
C TYR A 407 -28.80 8.82 -1.71
N ILE A 408 -27.74 9.21 -0.99
CA ILE A 408 -27.86 10.12 0.17
C ILE A 408 -28.33 11.50 -0.34
N GLY A 409 -29.46 11.96 0.19
CA GLY A 409 -30.14 13.18 -0.27
C GLY A 409 -31.33 12.93 -1.20
N SER A 410 -31.50 11.72 -1.77
CA SER A 410 -32.69 11.37 -2.53
C SER A 410 -33.99 11.33 -1.70
N GLU A 411 -33.84 11.11 -0.39
CA GLU A 411 -34.99 11.05 0.54
C GLU A 411 -35.70 12.40 0.72
N SER A 412 -34.96 13.51 0.52
CA SER A 412 -35.59 14.85 0.64
C SER A 412 -36.63 15.14 -0.45
N LEU A 413 -36.54 14.45 -1.59
CA LEU A 413 -37.56 14.55 -2.66
C LEU A 413 -38.79 13.70 -2.36
N ALA A 414 -38.64 12.61 -1.59
CA ALA A 414 -39.78 11.81 -1.13
C ALA A 414 -40.54 12.47 0.01
N GLU A 415 -39.93 13.33 0.82
CA GLU A 415 -40.61 14.14 1.85
C GLU A 415 -41.30 15.36 1.25
N SER A 416 -40.92 15.85 0.06
CA SER A 416 -41.57 17.02 -0.56
C SER A 416 -42.93 16.74 -1.17
N THR A 417 -43.39 15.49 -1.23
CA THR A 417 -44.74 15.10 -1.62
C THR A 417 -45.61 14.69 -0.41
N ILE A 418 -45.49 15.38 0.71
CA ILE A 418 -46.64 15.42 1.65
C ILE A 418 -47.70 16.26 0.98
N ASP A 419 -48.55 15.59 0.22
CA ASP A 419 -49.70 16.19 -0.43
C ASP A 419 -50.64 16.66 0.68
N HIS A 420 -50.67 17.98 0.94
CA HIS A 420 -51.64 18.61 1.80
C HIS A 420 -53.04 18.66 1.19
N GLY A 421 -53.25 17.91 0.07
CA GLY A 421 -54.54 17.69 -0.53
C GLY A 421 -55.47 17.00 0.48
N GLN A 422 -56.73 17.41 0.52
CA GLN A 422 -57.77 16.76 1.31
C GLN A 422 -57.92 15.29 0.87
N ILE A 423 -57.24 14.38 1.60
CA ILE A 423 -57.48 12.95 1.40
C ILE A 423 -58.81 12.62 2.06
N ASP A 424 -59.73 12.10 1.26
CA ASP A 424 -61.01 11.58 1.78
C ASP A 424 -60.70 10.32 2.62
N LEU A 425 -60.65 10.54 3.93
CA LEU A 425 -60.38 9.47 4.91
C LEU A 425 -61.58 8.56 5.12
N SER A 426 -62.77 8.90 4.57
CA SER A 426 -64.02 8.11 4.75
C SER A 426 -63.95 6.72 4.09
N SER A 427 -63.12 6.56 3.04
CA SER A 427 -62.89 5.31 2.31
C SER A 427 -61.54 4.68 2.56
N ALA A 428 -60.71 5.28 3.42
CA ALA A 428 -59.31 4.87 3.62
C ALA A 428 -59.14 4.04 4.90
N THR A 429 -58.14 3.17 4.90
CA THR A 429 -57.65 2.50 6.11
C THR A 429 -56.40 3.21 6.63
N VAL A 430 -56.42 3.66 7.87
CA VAL A 430 -55.30 4.40 8.45
C VAL A 430 -54.55 3.54 9.45
N PHE A 431 -53.22 3.61 9.38
CA PHE A 431 -52.30 2.93 10.30
C PHE A 431 -51.32 3.93 10.95
N THR A 432 -50.90 3.65 12.18
CA THR A 432 -49.74 4.31 12.77
C THR A 432 -48.46 3.87 11.98
N ILE A 433 -47.39 4.60 12.18
CA ILE A 433 -46.06 4.20 11.61
C ILE A 433 -45.56 2.83 12.14
N THR A 434 -46.14 2.35 13.25
CA THR A 434 -45.87 1.03 13.83
C THR A 434 -46.82 -0.06 13.32
N GLY A 435 -47.66 0.24 12.30
CA GLY A 435 -48.55 -0.71 11.65
C GLY A 435 -49.89 -0.97 12.40
N GLN A 436 -50.17 -0.26 13.48
CA GLN A 436 -51.45 -0.40 14.21
C GLN A 436 -52.57 0.36 13.47
N ARG A 437 -53.69 -0.33 13.17
CA ARG A 437 -54.85 0.31 12.54
C ARG A 437 -55.51 1.29 13.48
N VAL A 438 -55.80 2.49 12.96
CA VAL A 438 -56.44 3.60 13.70
C VAL A 438 -57.73 4.02 12.97
N ARG A 439 -58.73 4.39 13.72
CA ARG A 439 -59.97 4.94 13.13
C ARG A 439 -59.76 6.40 12.74
N PRO A 440 -60.20 6.85 11.54
CA PRO A 440 -60.01 8.22 11.09
C PRO A 440 -60.50 9.29 12.07
N GLU A 441 -61.60 9.01 12.81
CA GLU A 441 -62.18 9.92 13.76
C GLU A 441 -61.35 10.09 15.06
N SER A 442 -60.39 9.22 15.29
CA SER A 442 -59.53 9.21 16.50
C SER A 442 -58.09 9.65 16.23
N LEU A 443 -57.81 10.22 15.09
CA LEU A 443 -56.47 10.69 14.73
C LEU A 443 -56.04 11.86 15.63
N LYS A 444 -54.82 11.75 16.14
CA LYS A 444 -54.13 12.81 16.88
C LYS A 444 -53.06 13.43 16.00
N PRO A 445 -52.53 14.61 16.32
CA PRO A 445 -51.37 15.13 15.64
C PRO A 445 -50.26 14.06 15.55
N GLY A 446 -49.76 13.79 14.35
CA GLY A 446 -48.74 12.76 14.14
C GLY A 446 -48.70 12.22 12.70
N LEU A 447 -47.72 11.34 12.43
CA LEU A 447 -47.51 10.73 11.13
C LEU A 447 -48.27 9.40 11.01
N TYR A 448 -49.00 9.21 9.93
CA TYR A 448 -49.84 8.04 9.65
C TYR A 448 -49.60 7.51 8.22
N ILE A 449 -49.90 6.23 8.01
CA ILE A 449 -49.98 5.61 6.71
C ILE A 449 -51.44 5.45 6.33
N VAL A 450 -51.86 6.05 5.22
CA VAL A 450 -53.23 5.95 4.70
C VAL A 450 -53.21 5.07 3.48
N VAL A 451 -54.01 4.00 3.52
CA VAL A 451 -54.17 3.06 2.41
C VAL A 451 -55.52 3.29 1.76
N THR A 452 -55.51 3.61 0.46
CA THR A 452 -56.66 3.77 -0.40
C THR A 452 -56.68 2.71 -1.50
N PRO A 453 -57.75 2.55 -2.27
CA PRO A 453 -57.77 1.65 -3.41
C PRO A 453 -56.73 1.94 -4.49
N THR A 454 -56.19 3.19 -4.51
CA THR A 454 -55.19 3.62 -5.49
C THR A 454 -53.76 3.59 -4.97
N GLY A 455 -53.54 3.17 -3.72
CA GLY A 455 -52.21 3.05 -3.12
C GLY A 455 -52.13 3.50 -1.67
N ALA A 456 -50.92 3.41 -1.10
CA ALA A 456 -50.62 3.86 0.27
C ALA A 456 -49.87 5.19 0.24
N LYS A 457 -50.25 6.13 1.13
CA LYS A 457 -49.57 7.44 1.29
C LYS A 457 -49.28 7.71 2.76
N LYS A 458 -48.16 8.37 3.04
CA LYS A 458 -47.87 8.95 4.37
C LYS A 458 -48.57 10.31 4.50
N ILE A 459 -49.23 10.56 5.60
CA ILE A 459 -49.86 11.86 5.91
C ILE A 459 -49.43 12.34 7.29
N LEU A 460 -49.24 13.64 7.42
CA LEU A 460 -49.06 14.31 8.69
C LEU A 460 -50.38 14.94 9.11
N ILE A 461 -50.94 14.54 10.24
CA ILE A 461 -52.06 15.21 10.88
C ILE A 461 -51.47 16.28 11.80
N PRO A 462 -51.84 17.58 11.60
CA PRO A 462 -51.27 18.68 12.35
C PRO A 462 -51.70 18.71 13.81
#